data_475a7a286c8d7b3ed6ac49003c852002
#
_entry.id   475a7a286c8d7b3ed6ac49003c852002
#
_cell.length_a   1.000
_cell.length_b   1.000
_cell.length_c   1.000
_cell.angle_alpha   90.00
_cell.angle_beta   90.00
_cell.angle_gamma   90.00
#
_symmetry.space_group_name_H-M   'P 1'
#
loop_
_entity.id
_entity.type
_entity.pdbx_description
1 polymer ?
#
loop_
_entity_poly.entity_id
_entity_poly.type
_entity_poly.pdbx_seq_one_letter_code
_entity_poly.pdbx_strand_id
1 'polypeptide(L)'
;DIDVVGDTGANETFSLINANSTIDSIVMNNRNILVETTSGNKITWNPVRGTSGPDQEKNLAGFAVKSKSSSMTFESTSAATSGSLFGVYTEAITPAPVKAVDPEQAPAKAGETITYTGTFTLPRQGIDTIGKIKSMSMVDTFDERLDFQSLTVSFDGQTLTEGTDYTVAVDGQKVTVNIKDHLLTKANGGKKFVITYKTVTNSKVETDGSNIDNELTQVVDGNVAHSNKVTTELLYEKTHEFISGTPNRELPQEVLDLLPGKQTRIPNGTTVTPDQPLGGVTRVETPDGTWVFIGYDHDSEVIDHKNAHFIGVWVVLPQPKKDVLDGQGNSIDGNKVTAGQVLTYSVTYTNTTNTARDVTITDVIPEHTTYVDGSADNGGTYDPATRTVTWTQNVASGDTLTVTFQVKVNKGEKDVTVVNTAHVSDGLIDTDTNTTTNPVVPKPRKSRTPYTGDDALQNTLMFAIAGGAAVLFALGTLKLHAAKN
;
A
#
# COMPACT_ATOMS: atom_id res chain seq x y z
N ASP A 1 0.57 39.51 -51.96
CA ASP A 1 -0.20 39.14 -53.14
C ASP A 1 0.71 39.18 -54.37
N ILE A 2 0.83 38.07 -55.05
CA ILE A 2 1.44 37.99 -56.36
C ILE A 2 0.27 38.11 -57.33
N ASP A 3 0.10 39.28 -57.95
CA ASP A 3 -0.96 39.47 -58.90
C ASP A 3 -0.46 38.98 -60.28
N VAL A 4 -1.04 37.92 -60.80
CA VAL A 4 -0.72 37.34 -62.08
C VAL A 4 -1.73 37.86 -63.11
N VAL A 5 -1.55 39.04 -63.53
CA VAL A 5 -2.26 39.56 -64.67
C VAL A 5 -1.49 39.25 -65.92
N GLY A 6 -1.83 38.22 -66.64
CA GLY A 6 -1.13 37.81 -67.82
C GLY A 6 -2.09 37.35 -68.91
N ASP A 7 -2.67 38.33 -69.69
CA ASP A 7 -3.46 38.00 -70.85
C ASP A 7 -2.61 37.72 -72.10
N THR A 8 -1.28 37.64 -72.02
CA THR A 8 -0.39 37.55 -73.17
C THR A 8 0.58 36.33 -73.13
N GLY A 9 0.33 35.30 -72.33
CA GLY A 9 1.13 34.08 -72.38
C GLY A 9 2.53 34.22 -71.83
N ALA A 10 2.83 35.27 -71.06
CA ALA A 10 4.10 35.43 -70.37
C ALA A 10 4.11 34.63 -69.08
N ASN A 11 5.12 33.82 -68.90
CA ASN A 11 5.35 33.07 -67.66
C ASN A 11 5.87 34.04 -66.59
N GLU A 12 5.01 34.57 -65.74
CA GLU A 12 5.46 35.24 -64.54
C GLU A 12 5.82 34.21 -63.52
N THR A 13 6.98 34.34 -62.90
CA THR A 13 7.41 33.47 -61.79
C THR A 13 7.88 34.31 -60.63
N PHE A 14 7.63 33.84 -59.46
CA PHE A 14 8.16 34.41 -58.24
C PHE A 14 8.97 33.36 -57.51
N SER A 15 10.19 33.68 -57.14
CA SER A 15 11.10 32.71 -56.51
C SER A 15 11.71 33.27 -55.25
N LEU A 16 11.85 32.42 -54.25
CA LEU A 16 12.68 32.67 -53.09
C LEU A 16 14.02 31.97 -53.23
N ILE A 17 15.10 32.75 -53.20
CA ILE A 17 16.46 32.26 -53.25
C ILE A 17 16.98 31.96 -51.84
N ASN A 18 17.79 30.92 -51.67
CA ASN A 18 18.33 30.46 -50.36
C ASN A 18 17.24 30.02 -49.39
N ALA A 19 16.21 29.36 -49.89
CA ALA A 19 15.03 28.94 -49.12
C ALA A 19 15.40 28.09 -47.89
N ASN A 20 16.31 27.10 -48.02
CA ASN A 20 16.73 26.18 -46.97
C ASN A 20 17.39 26.87 -45.76
N SER A 21 18.03 28.02 -45.97
CA SER A 21 18.71 28.80 -44.94
C SER A 21 17.82 29.86 -44.28
N THR A 22 16.74 30.25 -44.98
CA THR A 22 15.92 31.41 -44.58
C THR A 22 14.50 31.08 -44.17
N ILE A 23 13.95 29.95 -44.64
CA ILE A 23 12.55 29.60 -44.39
C ILE A 23 12.45 28.59 -43.22
N ASP A 24 11.45 28.84 -42.35
CA ASP A 24 10.99 27.90 -41.33
C ASP A 24 9.77 27.11 -41.84
N SER A 25 8.80 27.80 -42.41
CA SER A 25 7.61 27.19 -42.99
C SER A 25 7.00 28.08 -44.08
N ILE A 26 6.20 27.48 -44.97
CA ILE A 26 5.38 28.17 -45.98
C ILE A 26 3.96 27.74 -45.74
N VAL A 27 3.04 28.75 -45.72
CA VAL A 27 1.60 28.53 -45.64
C VAL A 27 0.98 29.08 -46.89
N MET A 28 0.34 28.21 -47.68
CA MET A 28 -0.41 28.61 -48.89
C MET A 28 -1.91 28.61 -48.57
N ASN A 29 -2.62 29.56 -49.16
CA ASN A 29 -4.06 29.56 -49.11
C ASN A 29 -4.63 28.30 -49.78
N ASN A 30 -5.61 27.65 -49.22
CA ASN A 30 -6.25 26.43 -49.73
C ASN A 30 -6.96 26.61 -51.09
N ARG A 31 -7.11 27.87 -51.56
CA ARG A 31 -7.60 28.21 -52.87
C ARG A 31 -6.52 28.77 -53.79
N ASN A 32 -5.26 28.54 -53.46
CA ASN A 32 -4.12 29.11 -54.18
C ASN A 32 -4.04 28.57 -55.61
N ILE A 33 -3.88 29.50 -56.58
CA ILE A 33 -3.67 29.18 -58.01
C ILE A 33 -2.22 29.08 -58.37
N LEU A 34 -1.30 29.19 -57.42
CA LEU A 34 0.14 29.04 -57.62
C LEU A 34 0.56 27.60 -57.43
N VAL A 35 1.45 27.10 -58.25
CA VAL A 35 2.11 25.81 -58.12
C VAL A 35 3.53 26.01 -57.61
N GLU A 36 3.82 25.44 -56.49
CA GLU A 36 5.15 25.47 -55.91
C GLU A 36 6.08 24.42 -56.58
N THR A 37 7.26 24.82 -56.93
CA THR A 37 8.32 23.93 -57.39
C THR A 37 9.60 24.21 -56.61
N THR A 38 10.25 23.19 -56.07
CA THR A 38 11.51 23.32 -55.35
C THR A 38 12.64 22.73 -56.16
N SER A 39 13.68 23.52 -56.41
CA SER A 39 14.91 23.06 -57.06
C SER A 39 16.12 23.50 -56.25
N GLY A 40 16.78 22.55 -55.57
CA GLY A 40 17.90 22.85 -54.69
C GLY A 40 17.51 23.78 -53.54
N ASN A 41 18.12 24.97 -53.50
CA ASN A 41 17.86 25.97 -52.45
C ASN A 41 16.91 27.11 -52.96
N LYS A 42 16.20 26.88 -54.05
CA LYS A 42 15.27 27.81 -54.65
C LYS A 42 13.87 27.24 -54.69
N ILE A 43 12.90 27.98 -54.17
CA ILE A 43 11.48 27.66 -54.26
C ILE A 43 10.87 28.66 -55.27
N THR A 44 10.15 28.15 -56.27
CA THR A 44 9.51 28.96 -57.33
C THR A 44 8.03 28.68 -57.31
N TRP A 45 7.24 29.73 -57.32
CA TRP A 45 5.80 29.66 -57.46
C TRP A 45 5.41 30.10 -58.85
N ASN A 46 4.71 29.23 -59.55
CA ASN A 46 4.27 29.42 -60.93
C ASN A 46 2.73 29.49 -60.95
N PRO A 47 2.13 30.38 -61.75
CA PRO A 47 0.70 30.39 -61.91
C PRO A 47 0.20 29.18 -62.68
N VAL A 48 -0.99 28.70 -62.37
CA VAL A 48 -1.68 27.68 -63.15
C VAL A 48 -2.24 28.30 -64.41
N ARG A 49 -1.82 27.81 -65.59
CA ARG A 49 -2.32 28.31 -66.87
C ARG A 49 -3.84 28.21 -67.00
N GLY A 50 -4.49 29.29 -67.46
CA GLY A 50 -5.90 29.32 -67.86
C GLY A 50 -6.85 29.92 -66.85
N THR A 51 -6.34 30.55 -65.80
CA THR A 51 -7.18 31.29 -64.81
C THR A 51 -7.25 32.80 -65.19
N SER A 52 -7.85 33.14 -66.32
CA SER A 52 -8.20 34.52 -66.64
C SER A 52 -9.66 34.77 -66.30
N GLY A 53 -9.93 35.81 -65.54
CA GLY A 53 -11.30 36.21 -65.20
C GLY A 53 -11.45 36.96 -63.88
N PRO A 54 -12.67 37.38 -63.52
CA PRO A 54 -12.94 38.21 -62.34
C PRO A 54 -12.55 37.56 -60.98
N ASP A 55 -12.14 36.34 -60.97
CA ASP A 55 -11.64 35.67 -59.74
C ASP A 55 -10.19 36.03 -59.38
N GLN A 56 -9.44 36.66 -60.29
CA GLN A 56 -8.10 37.23 -60.05
C GLN A 56 -8.10 38.37 -59.03
N GLU A 57 -9.21 39.04 -58.87
CA GLU A 57 -9.38 40.18 -57.95
C GLU A 57 -9.57 39.73 -56.47
N LYS A 58 -9.59 38.42 -56.20
CA LYS A 58 -9.96 37.91 -54.88
C LYS A 58 -8.80 37.34 -54.08
N ASN A 59 -7.58 37.81 -54.27
CA ASN A 59 -6.40 37.38 -53.49
C ASN A 59 -6.19 35.85 -53.47
N LEU A 60 -6.38 35.17 -54.60
CA LEU A 60 -6.23 33.74 -54.70
C LEU A 60 -4.75 33.29 -54.90
N ALA A 61 -3.85 34.25 -55.21
CA ALA A 61 -2.45 34.02 -55.44
C ALA A 61 -1.57 34.54 -54.26
N GLY A 62 -1.85 34.06 -53.07
CA GLY A 62 -1.12 34.49 -51.90
C GLY A 62 -0.49 33.33 -51.13
N PHE A 63 0.67 33.55 -50.56
CA PHE A 63 1.32 32.64 -49.63
C PHE A 63 2.02 33.45 -48.53
N ALA A 64 2.17 32.86 -47.37
CA ALA A 64 2.92 33.39 -46.25
C ALA A 64 4.17 32.55 -46.00
N VAL A 65 5.28 33.22 -45.79
CA VAL A 65 6.57 32.56 -45.48
C VAL A 65 6.97 32.94 -44.06
N LYS A 66 7.11 31.96 -43.18
CA LYS A 66 7.73 32.17 -41.87
C LYS A 66 9.25 32.08 -42.03
N SER A 67 9.92 33.21 -41.79
CA SER A 67 11.38 33.30 -41.91
C SER A 67 12.08 33.08 -40.59
N LYS A 68 13.17 32.31 -40.58
CA LYS A 68 14.16 32.25 -39.52
C LYS A 68 15.34 33.19 -39.67
N SER A 69 15.30 34.06 -40.74
CA SER A 69 16.34 35.05 -41.05
C SER A 69 15.71 36.44 -41.03
N SER A 70 16.52 37.43 -40.72
CA SER A 70 16.11 38.85 -40.79
C SER A 70 16.04 39.39 -42.25
N SER A 71 16.45 38.62 -43.22
CA SER A 71 16.42 38.98 -44.64
C SER A 71 16.02 37.78 -45.49
N MET A 72 15.21 38.07 -46.52
CA MET A 72 14.83 37.11 -47.57
C MET A 72 15.10 37.77 -48.92
N THR A 73 15.60 36.97 -49.90
CA THR A 73 15.86 37.45 -51.23
C THR A 73 14.85 36.83 -52.22
N PHE A 74 14.10 37.65 -52.89
CA PHE A 74 13.14 37.21 -53.88
C PHE A 74 13.63 37.61 -55.29
N GLU A 75 13.32 36.76 -56.24
CA GLU A 75 13.55 36.97 -57.68
C GLU A 75 12.17 36.85 -58.34
N SER A 76 11.80 37.85 -59.14
CA SER A 76 10.61 37.76 -59.96
C SER A 76 11.01 37.87 -61.44
N THR A 77 10.39 37.05 -62.29
CA THR A 77 10.52 37.18 -63.77
C THR A 77 9.16 37.55 -64.31
N SER A 78 9.12 38.63 -65.09
CA SER A 78 7.88 39.10 -65.77
C SER A 78 8.27 39.55 -67.15
N ALA A 79 7.46 39.20 -68.14
CA ALA A 79 7.63 39.63 -69.53
C ALA A 79 6.88 40.94 -69.86
N ALA A 80 6.09 41.53 -68.93
CA ALA A 80 5.36 42.76 -69.04
C ALA A 80 5.56 43.67 -67.81
N THR A 81 5.21 44.90 -67.85
CA THR A 81 5.18 45.85 -66.72
C THR A 81 4.10 45.37 -65.69
N SER A 82 4.45 44.47 -64.86
CA SER A 82 3.61 44.06 -63.72
C SER A 82 4.17 44.62 -62.42
N GLY A 83 3.31 45.10 -61.57
CA GLY A 83 3.69 45.50 -60.21
C GLY A 83 3.42 44.36 -59.21
N SER A 84 4.44 43.94 -58.53
CA SER A 84 4.26 43.04 -57.38
C SER A 84 4.12 43.85 -56.12
N LEU A 85 3.02 43.65 -55.39
CA LEU A 85 2.80 44.27 -54.09
C LEU A 85 3.31 43.32 -52.99
N PHE A 86 4.35 43.75 -52.30
CA PHE A 86 4.85 43.02 -51.14
C PHE A 86 4.25 43.63 -49.88
N GLY A 87 3.48 42.82 -49.13
CA GLY A 87 3.10 43.11 -47.78
C GLY A 87 3.93 42.28 -46.83
N VAL A 88 4.67 42.90 -45.94
CA VAL A 88 5.23 42.16 -44.78
C VAL A 88 4.11 42.04 -43.76
N TYR A 89 3.57 40.84 -43.66
CA TYR A 89 2.62 40.50 -42.61
C TYR A 89 3.43 40.09 -41.40
N THR A 90 3.50 40.89 -40.36
CA THR A 90 3.97 40.43 -39.06
C THR A 90 2.76 40.02 -38.25
N GLU A 91 2.35 38.79 -38.36
CA GLU A 91 1.48 38.23 -37.34
C GLU A 91 2.26 38.24 -36.02
N ALA A 92 1.67 38.75 -34.95
CA ALA A 92 2.29 38.69 -33.65
C ALA A 92 2.39 37.20 -33.25
N ILE A 93 3.57 36.62 -33.41
CA ILE A 93 3.81 35.23 -32.97
C ILE A 93 3.62 35.23 -31.46
N THR A 94 2.63 34.48 -31.02
CA THR A 94 2.44 34.22 -29.57
C THR A 94 3.58 33.35 -29.09
N PRO A 95 4.54 33.89 -28.29
CA PRO A 95 5.66 33.07 -27.80
C PRO A 95 5.11 31.97 -26.93
N ALA A 96 5.68 30.77 -27.05
CA ALA A 96 5.36 29.68 -26.16
C ALA A 96 5.71 30.06 -24.69
N PRO A 97 4.77 29.94 -23.78
CA PRO A 97 5.07 30.16 -22.38
C PRO A 97 5.97 29.03 -21.83
N VAL A 98 6.57 29.28 -20.67
CA VAL A 98 7.39 28.29 -19.95
C VAL A 98 6.74 27.99 -18.61
N LYS A 99 6.62 26.72 -18.28
CA LYS A 99 6.08 26.26 -17.00
C LYS A 99 7.16 25.57 -16.16
N ALA A 100 7.12 25.80 -14.86
CA ALA A 100 7.91 25.09 -13.85
C ALA A 100 6.97 24.61 -12.73
N VAL A 101 7.41 23.58 -11.99
CA VAL A 101 6.71 23.04 -10.82
C VAL A 101 7.68 22.88 -9.67
N ASP A 102 7.19 23.12 -8.47
CA ASP A 102 7.92 22.89 -7.20
C ASP A 102 6.92 22.40 -6.14
N PRO A 103 7.15 21.24 -5.54
CA PRO A 103 8.24 20.29 -5.79
C PRO A 103 8.01 19.42 -7.04
N GLU A 104 9.08 18.90 -7.63
CA GLU A 104 9.03 17.89 -8.69
C GLU A 104 8.65 16.49 -8.15
N GLN A 105 8.72 16.29 -6.85
CA GLN A 105 8.34 15.06 -6.15
C GLN A 105 7.59 15.39 -4.88
N ALA A 106 6.41 14.79 -4.69
CA ALA A 106 5.57 14.96 -3.51
C ALA A 106 5.07 13.62 -2.95
N PRO A 107 4.78 13.51 -1.65
CA PRO A 107 4.08 12.35 -1.11
C PRO A 107 2.70 12.17 -1.75
N ALA A 108 2.31 10.91 -2.00
CA ALA A 108 0.98 10.55 -2.51
C ALA A 108 -0.08 10.62 -1.40
N LYS A 109 -0.29 11.80 -0.84
CA LYS A 109 -1.26 12.07 0.23
C LYS A 109 -1.90 13.45 0.09
N ALA A 110 -3.05 13.66 0.70
CA ALA A 110 -3.72 14.94 0.76
C ALA A 110 -2.94 15.96 1.62
N GLY A 111 -3.06 17.25 1.28
CA GLY A 111 -2.49 18.35 2.03
C GLY A 111 -1.10 18.82 1.59
N GLU A 112 -0.50 18.18 0.57
CA GLU A 112 0.80 18.60 0.04
C GLU A 112 0.66 19.81 -0.88
N THR A 113 1.49 20.82 -0.68
CA THR A 113 1.50 22.02 -1.53
C THR A 113 2.32 21.75 -2.79
N ILE A 114 1.72 22.04 -3.96
CA ILE A 114 2.40 22.04 -5.26
C ILE A 114 2.26 23.45 -5.85
N THR A 115 3.38 24.06 -6.21
CA THR A 115 3.44 25.40 -6.76
C THR A 115 3.83 25.33 -8.23
N TYR A 116 3.03 25.93 -9.09
CA TYR A 116 3.34 26.07 -10.51
C TYR A 116 3.72 27.51 -10.82
N THR A 117 4.77 27.68 -11.62
CA THR A 117 5.21 28.98 -12.10
C THR A 117 5.11 29.03 -13.61
N GLY A 118 4.24 29.89 -14.13
CA GLY A 118 4.10 30.18 -15.56
C GLY A 118 4.82 31.46 -15.94
N THR A 119 5.72 31.40 -16.92
CA THR A 119 6.37 32.57 -17.51
C THR A 119 5.82 32.81 -18.91
N PHE A 120 5.21 33.96 -19.10
CA PHE A 120 4.54 34.35 -20.34
C PHE A 120 5.22 35.59 -20.91
N THR A 121 5.44 35.64 -22.21
CA THR A 121 6.05 36.79 -22.85
C THR A 121 5.00 37.56 -23.65
N LEU A 122 4.87 38.85 -23.34
CA LEU A 122 4.02 39.72 -24.16
C LEU A 122 4.61 39.81 -25.57
N PRO A 123 3.87 39.43 -26.63
CA PRO A 123 4.40 39.49 -27.99
C PRO A 123 4.83 40.91 -28.35
N ARG A 124 5.92 41.03 -29.11
CA ARG A 124 6.34 42.32 -29.65
C ARG A 124 5.34 42.77 -30.71
N GLN A 125 4.82 43.97 -30.58
CA GLN A 125 3.91 44.54 -31.56
C GLN A 125 4.73 45.23 -32.67
N GLY A 126 4.36 45.00 -33.92
CA GLY A 126 5.00 45.58 -35.09
C GLY A 126 4.76 47.08 -35.22
N ILE A 127 5.14 47.65 -36.37
CA ILE A 127 5.03 49.08 -36.70
C ILE A 127 3.55 49.46 -36.87
N ASP A 128 3.16 50.46 -36.22
CA ASP A 128 1.96 51.28 -35.98
C ASP A 128 0.59 51.01 -36.67
N THR A 129 0.43 50.10 -37.60
CA THR A 129 -0.85 49.97 -38.31
C THR A 129 -1.53 48.62 -38.27
N ILE A 130 -0.80 47.57 -37.88
CA ILE A 130 -1.33 46.21 -37.86
C ILE A 130 -0.92 45.58 -36.55
N GLY A 131 -1.81 45.55 -35.54
CA GLY A 131 -1.68 44.65 -34.44
C GLY A 131 -1.41 45.21 -33.07
N LYS A 132 -2.25 46.18 -32.65
CA LYS A 132 -2.41 46.36 -31.19
C LYS A 132 -2.99 45.05 -30.62
N ILE A 133 -2.28 44.43 -29.71
CA ILE A 133 -2.82 43.29 -28.94
C ILE A 133 -4.06 43.76 -28.21
N LYS A 134 -5.20 43.09 -28.47
CA LYS A 134 -6.51 43.44 -27.90
C LYS A 134 -6.79 42.63 -26.62
N SER A 135 -6.25 41.43 -26.56
CA SER A 135 -6.49 40.54 -25.43
C SER A 135 -5.28 39.62 -25.19
N MET A 136 -5.01 39.36 -23.93
CA MET A 136 -4.06 38.36 -23.51
C MET A 136 -4.61 37.68 -22.28
N SER A 137 -4.67 36.34 -22.31
CA SER A 137 -5.04 35.51 -21.17
C SER A 137 -4.07 34.34 -21.00
N MET A 138 -3.93 33.93 -19.77
CA MET A 138 -3.18 32.77 -19.37
C MET A 138 -4.15 31.80 -18.73
N VAL A 139 -4.16 30.57 -19.23
CA VAL A 139 -5.09 29.54 -18.82
C VAL A 139 -4.32 28.34 -18.31
N ASP A 140 -4.62 27.90 -17.09
CA ASP A 140 -4.14 26.69 -16.50
C ASP A 140 -5.33 25.80 -16.12
N THR A 141 -5.24 24.51 -16.43
CA THR A 141 -6.25 23.54 -16.02
C THR A 141 -5.54 22.49 -15.15
N PHE A 142 -5.79 22.57 -13.87
CA PHE A 142 -5.17 21.68 -12.90
C PHE A 142 -5.79 20.29 -12.93
N ASP A 143 -5.00 19.29 -12.52
CA ASP A 143 -5.49 17.93 -12.28
C ASP A 143 -6.58 17.95 -11.20
N GLU A 144 -7.55 17.07 -11.29
CA GLU A 144 -8.67 16.98 -10.34
C GLU A 144 -8.25 16.59 -8.90
N ARG A 145 -7.01 16.12 -8.73
CA ARG A 145 -6.39 15.81 -7.45
C ARG A 145 -5.78 17.04 -6.77
N LEU A 146 -5.88 18.22 -7.41
CA LEU A 146 -5.35 19.48 -6.90
C LEU A 146 -6.48 20.46 -6.62
N ASP A 147 -6.46 21.08 -5.46
CA ASP A 147 -7.33 22.20 -5.11
C ASP A 147 -6.57 23.52 -5.29
N PHE A 148 -7.04 24.37 -6.20
CA PHE A 148 -6.48 25.69 -6.38
C PHE A 148 -6.68 26.54 -5.12
N GLN A 149 -5.62 27.19 -4.62
CA GLN A 149 -5.67 28.02 -3.41
C GLN A 149 -5.57 29.52 -3.71
N SER A 150 -4.55 29.91 -4.46
CA SER A 150 -4.25 31.32 -4.74
C SER A 150 -3.29 31.43 -5.92
N LEU A 151 -3.19 32.63 -6.45
CA LEU A 151 -2.13 32.99 -7.39
C LEU A 151 -1.58 34.40 -7.11
N THR A 152 -0.40 34.64 -7.63
CA THR A 152 0.20 35.99 -7.73
C THR A 152 0.67 36.22 -9.15
N VAL A 153 0.54 37.46 -9.61
CA VAL A 153 0.96 37.87 -10.95
C VAL A 153 1.99 38.98 -10.83
N SER A 154 3.09 38.86 -11.55
CA SER A 154 4.06 39.95 -11.71
C SER A 154 4.31 40.23 -13.19
N PHE A 155 4.71 41.44 -13.47
CA PHE A 155 5.08 41.90 -14.80
C PHE A 155 6.39 42.67 -14.73
N ASP A 156 7.38 42.24 -15.50
CA ASP A 156 8.73 42.82 -15.52
C ASP A 156 9.32 42.95 -14.11
N GLY A 157 9.04 41.99 -13.21
CA GLY A 157 9.49 41.97 -11.83
C GLY A 157 8.64 42.75 -10.84
N GLN A 158 7.60 43.45 -11.28
CA GLN A 158 6.68 44.21 -10.41
C GLN A 158 5.41 43.42 -10.16
N THR A 159 5.02 43.28 -8.89
CA THR A 159 3.75 42.62 -8.53
C THR A 159 2.56 43.43 -9.03
N LEU A 160 1.61 42.76 -9.68
CA LEU A 160 0.40 43.32 -10.19
C LEU A 160 -0.75 43.19 -9.18
N THR A 161 -1.77 44.06 -9.35
CA THR A 161 -2.97 44.09 -8.49
C THR A 161 -4.17 43.53 -9.23
N GLU A 162 -4.82 42.53 -8.65
CA GLU A 162 -6.08 42.01 -9.18
C GLU A 162 -7.17 43.07 -9.22
N GLY A 163 -8.03 43.03 -10.22
CA GLY A 163 -9.06 44.05 -10.51
C GLY A 163 -8.52 45.24 -11.25
N THR A 164 -7.30 45.70 -10.98
CA THR A 164 -6.66 46.85 -11.65
C THR A 164 -5.88 46.41 -12.89
N ASP A 165 -4.95 45.47 -12.72
CA ASP A 165 -3.99 45.05 -13.76
C ASP A 165 -4.42 43.79 -14.48
N TYR A 166 -5.12 42.89 -13.78
CA TYR A 166 -5.64 41.63 -14.31
C TYR A 166 -6.94 41.26 -13.60
N THR A 167 -7.62 40.25 -14.15
CA THR A 167 -8.76 39.58 -13.49
C THR A 167 -8.54 38.08 -13.50
N VAL A 168 -9.09 37.40 -12.49
CA VAL A 168 -9.05 35.93 -12.36
C VAL A 168 -10.46 35.39 -12.54
N ALA A 169 -10.61 34.34 -13.32
CA ALA A 169 -11.84 33.55 -13.43
C ALA A 169 -11.45 32.07 -13.09
N VAL A 170 -12.21 31.49 -12.17
CA VAL A 170 -12.04 30.08 -11.75
C VAL A 170 -13.33 29.35 -12.14
N ASP A 171 -13.18 28.29 -12.93
CA ASP A 171 -14.27 27.39 -13.34
C ASP A 171 -13.83 25.96 -13.16
N GLY A 172 -14.22 25.39 -12.02
CA GLY A 172 -13.70 24.09 -11.58
C GLY A 172 -12.17 24.10 -11.47
N GLN A 173 -11.52 23.23 -12.22
CA GLN A 173 -10.05 23.11 -12.25
C GLN A 173 -9.37 24.14 -13.16
N LYS A 174 -10.16 24.85 -13.96
CA LYS A 174 -9.64 25.82 -14.93
C LYS A 174 -9.53 27.21 -14.31
N VAL A 175 -8.31 27.74 -14.30
CA VAL A 175 -8.00 29.09 -13.82
C VAL A 175 -7.57 29.95 -15.03
N THR A 176 -8.26 31.06 -15.27
CA THR A 176 -7.96 31.99 -16.34
C THR A 176 -7.57 33.33 -15.76
N VAL A 177 -6.40 33.84 -16.13
CA VAL A 177 -5.92 35.17 -15.80
C VAL A 177 -5.99 36.03 -17.03
N ASN A 178 -6.79 37.08 -17.02
CA ASN A 178 -6.94 38.02 -18.13
C ASN A 178 -6.21 39.32 -17.82
N ILE A 179 -5.30 39.73 -18.69
CA ILE A 179 -4.51 40.93 -18.54
C ILE A 179 -5.28 42.14 -19.03
N LYS A 180 -5.23 43.27 -18.31
CA LYS A 180 -5.91 44.52 -18.71
C LYS A 180 -5.14 45.24 -19.80
N ASP A 181 -5.89 45.96 -20.65
CA ASP A 181 -5.42 46.62 -21.87
C ASP A 181 -4.26 47.60 -21.68
N HIS A 182 -4.19 48.27 -20.53
CA HIS A 182 -3.14 49.26 -20.26
C HIS A 182 -1.73 48.64 -20.17
N LEU A 183 -1.65 47.34 -19.94
CA LEU A 183 -0.39 46.61 -19.95
C LEU A 183 -0.04 46.06 -21.34
N LEU A 184 -1.03 45.93 -22.25
CA LEU A 184 -0.86 45.35 -23.58
C LEU A 184 -0.38 46.40 -24.58
N THR A 185 0.68 47.10 -24.25
CA THR A 185 1.23 48.20 -25.06
C THR A 185 2.46 47.81 -25.85
N LYS A 186 2.74 48.54 -26.93
CA LYS A 186 3.95 48.34 -27.75
C LYS A 186 5.23 48.47 -26.91
N ALA A 187 5.27 49.41 -25.98
CA ALA A 187 6.41 49.65 -25.10
C ALA A 187 6.70 48.47 -24.14
N ASN A 188 5.69 47.66 -23.89
CA ASN A 188 5.79 46.47 -23.05
C ASN A 188 6.09 45.19 -23.82
N GLY A 189 6.10 45.23 -25.13
CA GLY A 189 6.38 44.08 -25.99
C GLY A 189 7.75 43.42 -25.69
N GLY A 190 7.74 42.14 -25.49
CA GLY A 190 8.91 41.35 -25.10
C GLY A 190 9.14 41.22 -23.58
N LYS A 191 8.43 41.98 -22.76
CA LYS A 191 8.46 41.83 -21.30
C LYS A 191 7.69 40.61 -20.86
N LYS A 192 8.00 40.12 -19.63
CA LYS A 192 7.49 38.86 -19.10
C LYS A 192 6.46 39.08 -18.00
N PHE A 193 5.36 38.35 -18.09
CA PHE A 193 4.51 38.05 -16.95
C PHE A 193 4.97 36.78 -16.29
N VAL A 194 4.98 36.75 -14.97
CA VAL A 194 5.19 35.53 -14.17
C VAL A 194 3.99 35.35 -13.27
N ILE A 195 3.35 34.19 -13.38
CA ILE A 195 2.23 33.80 -12.53
C ILE A 195 2.69 32.62 -11.69
N THR A 196 2.51 32.76 -10.37
CA THR A 196 2.74 31.68 -9.43
C THR A 196 1.40 31.21 -8.89
N TYR A 197 1.04 29.95 -9.18
CA TYR A 197 -0.17 29.30 -8.71
C TYR A 197 0.18 28.41 -7.53
N LYS A 198 -0.56 28.54 -6.45
CA LYS A 198 -0.49 27.65 -5.30
C LYS A 198 -1.66 26.69 -5.33
N THR A 199 -1.38 25.40 -5.34
CA THR A 199 -2.35 24.32 -5.25
C THR A 199 -2.03 23.41 -4.07
N VAL A 200 -3.01 22.60 -3.63
CA VAL A 200 -2.85 21.61 -2.57
C VAL A 200 -3.48 20.30 -3.06
N THR A 201 -2.79 19.18 -2.80
CA THR A 201 -3.34 17.86 -3.12
C THR A 201 -4.56 17.56 -2.27
N ASN A 202 -5.60 16.98 -2.85
CA ASN A 202 -6.79 16.52 -2.14
C ASN A 202 -6.79 14.98 -1.96
N SER A 203 -7.85 14.43 -1.34
CA SER A 203 -7.94 13.00 -1.03
C SER A 203 -7.94 12.07 -2.24
N LYS A 204 -8.22 12.57 -3.45
CA LYS A 204 -8.18 11.75 -4.67
C LYS A 204 -6.76 11.24 -4.97
N VAL A 205 -5.71 11.95 -4.54
CA VAL A 205 -4.31 11.52 -4.70
C VAL A 205 -4.00 10.20 -3.98
N GLU A 206 -4.78 9.85 -2.96
CA GLU A 206 -4.62 8.61 -2.19
C GLU A 206 -5.25 7.39 -2.88
N THR A 207 -6.16 7.64 -3.83
CA THR A 207 -6.82 6.59 -4.62
C THR A 207 -6.32 6.51 -6.06
N ASP A 208 -5.78 7.62 -6.58
CA ASP A 208 -5.07 7.70 -7.85
C ASP A 208 -3.72 8.38 -7.62
N GLY A 209 -2.73 7.59 -7.31
CA GLY A 209 -1.37 8.03 -7.08
C GLY A 209 -0.52 8.15 -8.35
N SER A 210 -1.11 8.17 -9.55
CA SER A 210 -0.36 8.47 -10.78
C SER A 210 0.27 9.85 -10.72
N ASN A 211 1.39 10.04 -11.46
CA ASN A 211 2.07 11.32 -11.52
C ASN A 211 1.12 12.45 -11.94
N ILE A 212 1.31 13.63 -11.39
CA ILE A 212 0.50 14.82 -11.71
C ILE A 212 1.20 15.61 -12.80
N ASP A 213 0.62 15.56 -13.99
CA ASP A 213 1.08 16.34 -15.14
C ASP A 213 0.33 17.66 -15.24
N ASN A 214 1.03 18.70 -15.67
CA ASN A 214 0.39 19.97 -15.93
C ASN A 214 1.05 20.74 -17.08
N GLU A 215 0.24 21.40 -17.87
CA GLU A 215 0.58 22.29 -18.98
C GLU A 215 -0.30 23.52 -18.90
N LEU A 216 0.19 24.67 -19.31
CA LEU A 216 -0.59 25.89 -19.38
C LEU A 216 -0.60 26.50 -20.78
N THR A 217 -1.51 27.40 -20.99
CA THR A 217 -1.79 27.98 -22.28
C THR A 217 -1.75 29.51 -22.21
N GLN A 218 -1.09 30.12 -23.19
CA GLN A 218 -1.16 31.55 -23.45
C GLN A 218 -2.09 31.79 -24.66
N VAL A 219 -3.05 32.70 -24.50
CA VAL A 219 -3.95 33.09 -25.60
C VAL A 219 -3.78 34.58 -25.85
N VAL A 220 -3.41 34.96 -27.06
CA VAL A 220 -3.25 36.36 -27.48
C VAL A 220 -4.09 36.59 -28.74
N ASP A 221 -5.10 37.45 -28.64
CA ASP A 221 -6.04 37.74 -29.73
C ASP A 221 -6.64 36.48 -30.39
N GLY A 222 -6.87 35.43 -29.57
CA GLY A 222 -7.36 34.13 -30.01
C GLY A 222 -6.31 33.14 -30.48
N ASN A 223 -5.04 33.54 -30.67
CA ASN A 223 -3.94 32.64 -30.99
C ASN A 223 -3.44 31.96 -29.73
N VAL A 224 -3.29 30.63 -29.81
CA VAL A 224 -2.98 29.76 -28.67
C VAL A 224 -1.55 29.30 -28.77
N ALA A 225 -0.82 29.37 -27.64
CA ALA A 225 0.49 28.76 -27.49
C ALA A 225 0.54 27.98 -26.17
N HIS A 226 1.11 26.78 -26.23
CA HIS A 226 1.24 25.86 -25.08
C HIS A 226 2.63 25.95 -24.47
N SER A 227 2.72 25.72 -23.17
CA SER A 227 3.99 25.59 -22.46
C SER A 227 4.62 24.21 -22.68
N ASN A 228 5.79 24.01 -22.13
CA ASN A 228 6.26 22.68 -21.80
C ASN A 228 5.34 22.05 -20.74
N LYS A 229 5.20 20.74 -20.79
CA LYS A 229 4.60 19.93 -19.75
C LYS A 229 5.56 19.83 -18.56
N VAL A 230 5.04 19.89 -17.35
CA VAL A 230 5.73 19.61 -16.09
C VAL A 230 5.05 18.46 -15.37
N THR A 231 5.82 17.71 -14.59
CA THR A 231 5.33 16.55 -13.87
C THR A 231 5.75 16.64 -12.40
N THR A 232 4.82 16.41 -11.50
CA THR A 232 5.13 16.08 -10.10
C THR A 232 5.03 14.57 -9.93
N GLU A 233 6.14 13.91 -9.63
CA GLU A 233 6.18 12.50 -9.32
C GLU A 233 5.62 12.27 -7.92
N LEU A 234 4.64 11.37 -7.80
CA LEU A 234 4.10 10.97 -6.50
C LEU A 234 4.91 9.84 -5.88
N LEU A 235 5.24 9.99 -4.59
CA LEU A 235 6.04 9.06 -3.82
C LEU A 235 5.21 8.43 -2.71
N TYR A 236 5.45 7.15 -2.48
CA TYR A 236 4.65 6.28 -1.61
C TYR A 236 5.37 5.95 -0.31
N GLU A 237 4.65 5.27 0.56
CA GLU A 237 5.15 4.78 1.84
C GLU A 237 5.05 3.25 1.92
N LYS A 238 5.97 2.65 2.66
CA LYS A 238 5.88 1.29 3.18
C LYS A 238 5.63 1.34 4.67
N THR A 239 4.58 0.66 5.13
CA THR A 239 4.16 0.61 6.51
C THR A 239 4.04 -0.83 7.00
N HIS A 240 4.11 -1.01 8.31
CA HIS A 240 3.96 -2.30 8.97
C HIS A 240 2.91 -2.19 10.06
N GLU A 241 2.21 -3.29 10.28
CA GLU A 241 1.32 -3.48 11.41
C GLU A 241 1.61 -4.85 12.04
N PHE A 242 1.54 -4.95 13.37
CA PHE A 242 1.55 -6.23 14.05
C PHE A 242 0.18 -6.58 14.56
N ILE A 243 -0.23 -7.82 14.33
CA ILE A 243 -1.48 -8.38 14.82
C ILE A 243 -1.23 -9.65 15.63
N SER A 244 -2.14 -9.92 16.56
CA SER A 244 -2.16 -11.19 17.27
C SER A 244 -2.79 -12.28 16.41
N GLY A 245 -2.04 -13.36 16.19
CA GLY A 245 -2.55 -14.61 15.65
C GLY A 245 -3.00 -15.59 16.76
N THR A 246 -3.08 -15.15 18.02
CA THR A 246 -3.61 -15.93 19.12
C THR A 246 -5.03 -15.47 19.45
N PRO A 247 -6.04 -16.35 19.37
CA PRO A 247 -7.42 -15.98 19.63
C PRO A 247 -7.63 -15.33 21.00
N ASN A 248 -8.41 -14.22 21.03
CA ASN A 248 -8.79 -13.51 22.23
C ASN A 248 -7.61 -12.99 23.09
N ARG A 249 -6.46 -12.76 22.47
CA ARG A 249 -5.29 -12.15 23.12
C ARG A 249 -4.79 -10.98 22.32
N GLU A 250 -4.58 -9.86 23.00
CA GLU A 250 -3.94 -8.67 22.42
C GLU A 250 -2.43 -8.81 22.47
N LEU A 251 -1.74 -8.08 21.59
CA LEU A 251 -0.29 -8.02 21.61
C LEU A 251 0.19 -7.23 22.84
N PRO A 252 1.18 -7.76 23.59
CA PRO A 252 1.81 -7.02 24.67
C PRO A 252 2.65 -5.86 24.13
N GLN A 253 2.90 -4.85 24.98
CA GLN A 253 3.64 -3.67 24.57
C GLN A 253 5.05 -3.99 24.10
N GLU A 254 5.69 -4.99 24.71
CA GLU A 254 7.03 -5.44 24.35
C GLU A 254 7.12 -5.96 22.90
N VAL A 255 6.03 -6.50 22.36
CA VAL A 255 5.92 -6.91 20.96
C VAL A 255 5.63 -5.69 20.08
N LEU A 256 4.74 -4.81 20.51
CA LEU A 256 4.39 -3.60 19.76
C LEU A 256 5.60 -2.66 19.61
N ASP A 257 6.48 -2.62 20.59
CA ASP A 257 7.72 -1.82 20.57
C ASP A 257 8.73 -2.31 19.51
N LEU A 258 8.53 -3.51 18.95
CA LEU A 258 9.35 -4.07 17.89
C LEU A 258 8.86 -3.72 16.47
N LEU A 259 7.77 -2.92 16.36
CA LEU A 259 7.22 -2.55 15.06
C LEU A 259 8.22 -1.72 14.26
N PRO A 260 8.55 -2.10 13.01
CA PRO A 260 9.43 -1.33 12.16
C PRO A 260 8.83 0.04 11.83
N GLY A 261 9.68 1.04 11.72
CA GLY A 261 9.28 2.37 11.29
C GLY A 261 8.81 2.37 9.84
N LYS A 262 7.99 3.36 9.47
CA LYS A 262 7.59 3.53 8.08
C LYS A 262 8.76 4.01 7.22
N GLN A 263 8.82 3.54 5.98
CA GLN A 263 9.70 4.08 4.94
C GLN A 263 8.87 4.98 4.02
N THR A 264 9.39 6.16 3.73
CA THR A 264 8.73 7.18 2.89
C THR A 264 9.52 7.41 1.60
N ARG A 265 8.92 8.14 0.64
CA ARG A 265 9.55 8.56 -0.62
C ARG A 265 9.96 7.40 -1.53
N ILE A 266 9.09 6.40 -1.66
CA ILE A 266 9.30 5.24 -2.51
C ILE A 266 8.68 5.52 -3.89
N PRO A 267 9.45 5.45 -5.00
CA PRO A 267 8.91 5.65 -6.33
C PRO A 267 7.92 4.56 -6.75
N ASN A 268 6.99 4.91 -7.64
CA ASN A 268 6.13 3.92 -8.30
C ASN A 268 6.96 2.86 -9.04
N GLY A 269 6.46 1.63 -9.11
CA GLY A 269 7.15 0.49 -9.72
C GLY A 269 8.24 -0.15 -8.86
N THR A 270 8.53 0.39 -7.65
CA THR A 270 9.51 -0.20 -6.73
C THR A 270 8.93 -1.45 -6.08
N THR A 271 9.68 -2.56 -6.12
CA THR A 271 9.37 -3.75 -5.30
C THR A 271 9.91 -3.54 -3.90
N VAL A 272 9.05 -3.65 -2.90
CA VAL A 272 9.39 -3.56 -1.48
C VAL A 272 9.14 -4.87 -0.77
N THR A 273 9.94 -5.14 0.26
CA THR A 273 9.79 -6.29 1.16
C THR A 273 9.56 -5.78 2.58
N PRO A 274 8.91 -6.55 3.46
CA PRO A 274 8.75 -6.13 4.84
C PRO A 274 10.11 -6.09 5.57
N ASP A 275 10.22 -5.13 6.48
CA ASP A 275 11.37 -5.07 7.38
C ASP A 275 11.19 -6.06 8.53
N GLN A 276 12.27 -6.67 8.99
CA GLN A 276 12.22 -7.53 10.18
C GLN A 276 11.81 -6.72 11.42
N PRO A 277 11.17 -7.33 12.42
CA PRO A 277 10.96 -6.70 13.71
C PRO A 277 12.24 -6.03 14.21
N LEU A 278 12.12 -4.91 14.91
CA LEU A 278 13.28 -4.13 15.37
C LEU A 278 14.30 -5.00 16.08
N GLY A 279 15.59 -4.82 15.72
CA GLY A 279 16.69 -5.61 16.24
C GLY A 279 16.73 -7.07 15.77
N GLY A 280 15.86 -7.47 14.84
CA GLY A 280 15.73 -8.87 14.38
C GLY A 280 15.13 -9.78 15.45
N VAL A 281 14.43 -9.22 16.44
CA VAL A 281 13.83 -9.97 17.54
C VAL A 281 12.56 -10.66 17.04
N THR A 282 12.56 -11.99 17.05
CA THR A 282 11.42 -12.81 16.63
C THR A 282 10.79 -13.61 17.78
N ARG A 283 11.28 -13.42 19.02
CA ARG A 283 10.80 -14.10 20.23
C ARG A 283 10.85 -13.15 21.42
N VAL A 284 9.74 -13.05 22.16
CA VAL A 284 9.59 -12.19 23.34
C VAL A 284 9.00 -13.00 24.50
N GLU A 285 9.71 -13.04 25.62
CA GLU A 285 9.22 -13.62 26.87
C GLU A 285 8.40 -12.57 27.62
N THR A 286 7.18 -12.90 27.98
CA THR A 286 6.29 -12.05 28.79
C THR A 286 5.70 -12.82 29.96
N PRO A 287 5.13 -12.17 30.96
CA PRO A 287 4.44 -12.85 32.07
C PRO A 287 3.31 -13.78 31.60
N ASP A 288 2.74 -13.48 30.44
CA ASP A 288 1.61 -14.21 29.86
C ASP A 288 2.03 -15.32 28.88
N GLY A 289 3.31 -15.56 28.71
CA GLY A 289 3.86 -16.57 27.83
C GLY A 289 4.87 -16.03 26.83
N THR A 290 5.40 -16.93 26.00
CA THR A 290 6.38 -16.61 24.98
C THR A 290 5.68 -16.27 23.67
N TRP A 291 5.86 -15.05 23.19
CA TRP A 291 5.39 -14.62 21.89
C TRP A 291 6.45 -14.86 20.82
N VAL A 292 6.04 -15.37 19.67
CA VAL A 292 6.92 -15.57 18.51
C VAL A 292 6.34 -14.95 17.25
N PHE A 293 7.20 -14.37 16.45
CA PHE A 293 6.87 -13.84 15.14
C PHE A 293 6.81 -14.99 14.14
N ILE A 294 5.68 -15.16 13.46
CA ILE A 294 5.49 -16.24 12.48
C ILE A 294 5.59 -15.77 11.02
N GLY A 295 5.80 -14.49 10.80
CA GLY A 295 6.00 -13.90 9.48
C GLY A 295 5.00 -12.81 9.15
N TYR A 296 5.17 -12.26 7.96
CA TYR A 296 4.24 -11.31 7.37
C TYR A 296 3.21 -12.03 6.49
N ASP A 297 2.12 -11.37 6.20
CA ASP A 297 1.04 -11.84 5.33
C ASP A 297 1.49 -12.10 3.88
N HIS A 298 2.53 -11.39 3.43
CA HIS A 298 3.19 -11.58 2.14
C HIS A 298 4.65 -11.15 2.16
N ASP A 299 5.46 -11.69 1.23
CA ASP A 299 6.92 -11.52 1.22
C ASP A 299 7.37 -10.24 0.49
N SER A 300 6.58 -9.73 -0.43
CA SER A 300 6.89 -8.52 -1.20
C SER A 300 5.65 -7.92 -1.84
N GLU A 301 5.69 -6.61 -2.09
CA GLU A 301 4.67 -5.88 -2.85
C GLU A 301 5.35 -4.93 -3.84
N VAL A 302 4.74 -4.76 -5.02
CA VAL A 302 5.15 -3.71 -5.97
C VAL A 302 4.31 -2.48 -5.69
N ILE A 303 4.96 -1.34 -5.50
CA ILE A 303 4.27 -0.05 -5.43
C ILE A 303 3.60 0.19 -6.78
N ASP A 304 2.30 0.09 -6.82
CA ASP A 304 1.47 0.36 -7.99
C ASP A 304 0.43 1.43 -7.66
N HIS A 305 0.88 2.69 -7.67
CA HIS A 305 0.09 3.89 -7.38
C HIS A 305 -0.62 3.88 -6.00
N LYS A 306 -0.11 3.11 -5.06
CA LYS A 306 -0.59 3.01 -3.67
C LYS A 306 0.53 2.66 -2.70
N ASN A 307 0.32 2.95 -1.43
CA ASN A 307 1.24 2.58 -0.37
C ASN A 307 1.27 1.07 -0.15
N ALA A 308 2.44 0.52 0.20
CA ALA A 308 2.58 -0.85 0.64
C ALA A 308 2.30 -0.98 2.14
N HIS A 309 1.63 -2.08 2.52
CA HIS A 309 1.29 -2.35 3.90
C HIS A 309 1.47 -3.83 4.23
N PHE A 310 2.35 -4.14 5.18
CA PHE A 310 2.68 -5.50 5.59
C PHE A 310 2.14 -5.78 6.98
N ILE A 311 1.41 -6.90 7.12
CA ILE A 311 0.82 -7.32 8.39
C ILE A 311 1.63 -8.47 8.96
N GLY A 312 2.38 -8.19 10.04
CA GLY A 312 3.18 -9.18 10.76
C GLY A 312 2.36 -9.87 11.86
N VAL A 313 2.45 -11.19 11.92
CA VAL A 313 1.66 -11.99 12.86
C VAL A 313 2.53 -12.53 13.98
N TRP A 314 2.09 -12.32 15.21
CA TRP A 314 2.69 -12.86 16.42
C TRP A 314 1.73 -13.81 17.13
N VAL A 315 2.24 -14.93 17.64
CA VAL A 315 1.46 -15.91 18.37
C VAL A 315 2.13 -16.28 19.70
N VAL A 316 1.32 -16.62 20.70
CA VAL A 316 1.84 -17.21 21.94
C VAL A 316 2.18 -18.68 21.69
N LEU A 317 3.35 -19.13 22.11
CA LEU A 317 3.71 -20.54 22.02
C LEU A 317 2.79 -21.39 22.90
N PRO A 318 2.29 -22.52 22.38
CA PRO A 318 1.60 -23.52 23.19
C PRO A 318 2.48 -24.01 24.34
N GLN A 319 1.88 -24.25 25.49
CA GLN A 319 2.54 -24.83 26.66
C GLN A 319 1.84 -26.14 27.04
N PRO A 320 2.21 -27.26 26.44
CA PRO A 320 1.59 -28.54 26.74
C PRO A 320 1.88 -28.96 28.18
N LYS A 321 0.90 -29.59 28.81
CA LYS A 321 0.98 -30.04 30.21
C LYS A 321 0.71 -31.53 30.32
N LYS A 322 1.43 -32.17 31.25
CA LYS A 322 1.25 -33.56 31.62
C LYS A 322 0.78 -33.65 33.07
N ASP A 323 -0.09 -34.59 33.34
CA ASP A 323 -0.54 -34.95 34.70
C ASP A 323 -0.64 -36.45 34.81
N VAL A 324 -0.68 -36.93 36.03
CA VAL A 324 -0.97 -38.33 36.40
C VAL A 324 -2.14 -38.38 37.36
N LEU A 325 -3.12 -39.20 37.02
CA LEU A 325 -4.43 -39.22 37.68
C LEU A 325 -4.68 -40.56 38.36
N ASP A 326 -5.45 -40.52 39.46
CA ASP A 326 -5.99 -41.73 40.09
C ASP A 326 -7.23 -42.27 39.34
N GLY A 327 -7.83 -43.35 39.83
CA GLY A 327 -9.04 -43.93 39.23
C GLY A 327 -10.31 -43.06 39.39
N GLN A 328 -10.23 -41.93 40.09
CA GLN A 328 -11.29 -40.95 40.27
C GLN A 328 -11.03 -39.67 39.45
N GLY A 329 -9.90 -39.59 38.72
CA GLY A 329 -9.52 -38.45 37.92
C GLY A 329 -8.84 -37.30 38.68
N ASN A 330 -8.43 -37.53 39.93
CA ASN A 330 -7.68 -36.54 40.71
C ASN A 330 -6.19 -36.62 40.39
N SER A 331 -5.52 -35.47 40.32
CA SER A 331 -4.07 -35.44 40.19
C SER A 331 -3.36 -36.09 41.38
N ILE A 332 -2.43 -36.96 41.07
CA ILE A 332 -1.57 -37.65 42.04
C ILE A 332 -0.08 -37.46 41.76
N ASP A 333 0.28 -36.43 40.99
CA ASP A 333 1.69 -36.09 40.78
C ASP A 333 2.38 -35.77 42.10
N GLY A 334 3.59 -36.30 42.29
CA GLY A 334 4.31 -36.24 43.56
C GLY A 334 3.82 -37.19 44.62
N ASN A 335 2.65 -37.80 44.47
CA ASN A 335 2.10 -38.72 45.48
C ASN A 335 2.68 -40.13 45.42
N LYS A 336 2.70 -40.79 46.59
CA LYS A 336 3.16 -42.19 46.69
C LYS A 336 2.13 -43.12 46.06
N VAL A 337 2.64 -44.07 45.29
CA VAL A 337 1.86 -45.13 44.64
C VAL A 337 2.36 -46.51 45.07
N THR A 338 1.61 -47.57 44.80
CA THR A 338 1.97 -48.96 45.23
C THR A 338 2.07 -49.91 44.03
N ALA A 339 2.88 -50.96 44.19
CA ALA A 339 2.97 -52.01 43.17
C ALA A 339 1.60 -52.59 42.80
N GLY A 340 1.33 -52.67 41.50
CA GLY A 340 0.06 -53.11 40.91
C GLY A 340 -1.04 -52.05 40.82
N GLN A 341 -0.79 -50.81 41.26
CA GLN A 341 -1.69 -49.67 41.06
C GLN A 341 -1.72 -49.29 39.60
N VAL A 342 -2.88 -48.90 39.09
CA VAL A 342 -3.07 -48.29 37.75
C VAL A 342 -2.96 -46.78 37.86
N LEU A 343 -2.15 -46.19 37.02
CA LEU A 343 -1.97 -44.74 36.87
C LEU A 343 -2.53 -44.33 35.52
N THR A 344 -3.28 -43.25 35.48
CA THR A 344 -3.75 -42.68 34.21
C THR A 344 -2.93 -41.43 33.94
N TYR A 345 -2.15 -41.42 32.83
CA TYR A 345 -1.49 -40.20 32.34
C TYR A 345 -2.42 -39.40 31.44
N SER A 346 -2.34 -38.10 31.59
CA SER A 346 -3.08 -37.13 30.76
C SER A 346 -2.10 -36.14 30.20
N VAL A 347 -2.17 -35.88 28.88
CA VAL A 347 -1.42 -34.82 28.20
C VAL A 347 -2.41 -33.87 27.59
N THR A 348 -2.28 -32.58 27.91
CA THR A 348 -3.15 -31.51 27.42
C THR A 348 -2.32 -30.54 26.55
N TYR A 349 -2.81 -30.26 25.37
CA TYR A 349 -2.28 -29.28 24.41
C TYR A 349 -3.40 -28.33 24.00
N THR A 350 -3.13 -27.03 23.99
CA THR A 350 -4.06 -26.01 23.47
C THR A 350 -3.44 -25.35 22.24
N ASN A 351 -4.12 -25.38 21.11
CA ASN A 351 -3.70 -24.63 19.92
C ASN A 351 -3.91 -23.14 20.16
N THR A 352 -2.84 -22.41 20.37
CA THR A 352 -2.83 -20.97 20.64
C THR A 352 -2.82 -20.11 19.38
N THR A 353 -2.91 -20.72 18.18
CA THR A 353 -2.87 -20.01 16.91
C THR A 353 -4.27 -19.83 16.31
N ASN A 354 -4.40 -18.93 15.34
CA ASN A 354 -5.65 -18.68 14.64
C ASN A 354 -5.95 -19.66 13.47
N THR A 355 -5.10 -20.69 13.31
CA THR A 355 -5.27 -21.73 12.29
C THR A 355 -5.23 -23.11 12.92
N ALA A 356 -5.87 -24.10 12.31
CA ALA A 356 -5.76 -25.47 12.75
C ALA A 356 -4.32 -25.98 12.64
N ARG A 357 -3.91 -26.86 13.59
CA ARG A 357 -2.57 -27.44 13.67
C ARG A 357 -2.64 -28.96 13.71
N ASP A 358 -1.76 -29.60 12.96
CA ASP A 358 -1.50 -31.03 13.10
C ASP A 358 -0.53 -31.24 14.25
N VAL A 359 -1.02 -31.88 15.31
CA VAL A 359 -0.30 -32.07 16.56
C VAL A 359 0.07 -33.54 16.69
N THR A 360 1.34 -33.80 16.97
CA THR A 360 1.82 -35.12 17.32
C THR A 360 2.24 -35.12 18.80
N ILE A 361 1.66 -36.03 19.56
CA ILE A 361 2.03 -36.29 20.98
C ILE A 361 2.60 -37.67 21.06
N THR A 362 3.78 -37.80 21.68
CA THR A 362 4.42 -39.09 21.98
C THR A 362 4.72 -39.22 23.46
N ASP A 363 4.53 -40.41 24.00
CA ASP A 363 4.77 -40.67 25.40
C ASP A 363 5.40 -42.09 25.57
N VAL A 364 6.60 -42.10 26.08
CA VAL A 364 7.30 -43.36 26.33
C VAL A 364 6.81 -43.94 27.67
N ILE A 365 6.35 -45.21 27.65
CA ILE A 365 5.91 -45.89 28.87
C ILE A 365 7.05 -45.89 29.90
N PRO A 366 6.82 -45.25 31.07
CA PRO A 366 7.87 -45.08 32.06
C PRO A 366 8.41 -46.40 32.60
N GLU A 367 9.67 -46.39 33.03
CA GLU A 367 10.26 -47.51 33.71
C GLU A 367 9.44 -47.92 34.92
N HIS A 368 9.56 -49.17 35.36
CA HIS A 368 8.80 -49.73 36.47
C HIS A 368 7.31 -49.90 36.24
N THR A 369 6.84 -49.66 35.00
CA THR A 369 5.43 -49.80 34.63
C THR A 369 5.25 -50.62 33.36
N THR A 370 4.03 -51.11 33.18
CA THR A 370 3.58 -51.83 31.97
C THR A 370 2.36 -51.11 31.43
N TYR A 371 2.31 -50.89 30.11
CA TYR A 371 1.15 -50.30 29.40
C TYR A 371 -0.10 -51.19 29.63
N VAL A 372 -1.26 -50.55 29.77
CA VAL A 372 -2.56 -51.23 29.82
C VAL A 372 -3.12 -51.26 28.40
N ASP A 373 -3.19 -52.43 27.80
CA ASP A 373 -3.62 -52.59 26.41
C ASP A 373 -4.98 -51.95 26.14
N GLY A 374 -5.07 -51.16 25.02
CA GLY A 374 -6.28 -50.47 24.59
C GLY A 374 -6.69 -49.30 25.47
N SER A 375 -5.80 -48.83 26.39
CA SER A 375 -6.12 -47.71 27.30
C SER A 375 -5.89 -46.33 26.70
N ALA A 376 -5.17 -46.20 25.56
CA ALA A 376 -5.00 -44.95 24.88
C ALA A 376 -6.31 -44.51 24.22
N ASP A 377 -6.77 -43.34 24.56
CA ASP A 377 -7.96 -42.72 23.99
C ASP A 377 -7.65 -41.91 22.69
N ASN A 378 -8.66 -41.25 22.12
CA ASN A 378 -8.52 -40.34 20.97
C ASN A 378 -7.65 -40.93 19.81
N GLY A 379 -7.74 -42.23 19.57
CA GLY A 379 -7.02 -42.90 18.48
C GLY A 379 -5.52 -43.07 18.71
N GLY A 380 -5.06 -42.99 19.94
CA GLY A 380 -3.66 -43.24 20.33
C GLY A 380 -3.24 -44.68 20.01
N THR A 381 -2.05 -44.86 19.46
CA THR A 381 -1.46 -46.14 19.09
C THR A 381 -0.24 -46.44 19.96
N TYR A 382 -0.17 -47.66 20.49
CA TYR A 382 0.96 -48.13 21.26
C TYR A 382 1.88 -49.02 20.41
N ASP A 383 3.14 -48.66 20.33
CA ASP A 383 4.19 -49.48 19.75
C ASP A 383 4.98 -50.21 20.85
N PRO A 384 4.86 -51.54 20.97
CA PRO A 384 5.57 -52.31 21.98
C PRO A 384 7.10 -52.38 21.75
N ALA A 385 7.58 -52.17 20.52
CA ALA A 385 9.00 -52.21 20.20
C ALA A 385 9.75 -51.00 20.78
N THR A 386 9.14 -49.82 20.67
CA THR A 386 9.68 -48.58 21.24
C THR A 386 9.10 -48.23 22.60
N ARG A 387 8.09 -48.97 23.05
CA ARG A 387 7.30 -48.70 24.26
C ARG A 387 6.67 -47.32 24.27
N THR A 388 6.24 -46.81 23.11
CA THR A 388 5.73 -45.44 22.95
C THR A 388 4.25 -45.44 22.55
N VAL A 389 3.45 -44.57 23.16
CA VAL A 389 2.11 -44.24 22.72
C VAL A 389 2.19 -42.97 21.85
N THR A 390 1.57 -42.99 20.68
CA THR A 390 1.56 -41.84 19.73
C THR A 390 0.13 -41.45 19.37
N TRP A 391 -0.14 -40.15 19.39
CA TRP A 391 -1.33 -39.53 18.86
C TRP A 391 -0.95 -38.54 17.74
N THR A 392 -1.75 -38.49 16.68
CA THR A 392 -1.66 -37.48 15.65
C THR A 392 -3.06 -36.96 15.39
N GLN A 393 -3.30 -35.67 15.68
CA GLN A 393 -4.61 -35.06 15.65
C GLN A 393 -4.54 -33.69 15.00
N ASN A 394 -5.58 -33.30 14.24
CA ASN A 394 -5.78 -31.94 13.78
C ASN A 394 -6.58 -31.18 14.86
N VAL A 395 -5.99 -30.15 15.43
CA VAL A 395 -6.59 -29.35 16.52
C VAL A 395 -6.97 -28.00 15.95
N ALA A 396 -8.26 -27.64 16.00
CA ALA A 396 -8.72 -26.37 15.49
C ALA A 396 -8.16 -25.17 16.30
N SER A 397 -8.24 -23.99 15.70
CA SER A 397 -7.82 -22.74 16.34
C SER A 397 -8.48 -22.55 17.72
N GLY A 398 -7.68 -22.34 18.76
CA GLY A 398 -8.15 -22.11 20.13
C GLY A 398 -8.65 -23.35 20.86
N ASP A 399 -8.74 -24.52 20.21
CA ASP A 399 -9.21 -25.74 20.83
C ASP A 399 -8.12 -26.41 21.68
N THR A 400 -8.59 -27.22 22.64
CA THR A 400 -7.74 -27.99 23.55
C THR A 400 -7.94 -29.47 23.27
N LEU A 401 -6.83 -30.15 22.97
CA LEU A 401 -6.72 -31.59 22.90
C LEU A 401 -6.24 -32.15 24.25
N THR A 402 -6.96 -33.11 24.79
CA THR A 402 -6.51 -33.92 25.95
C THR A 402 -6.50 -35.37 25.53
N VAL A 403 -5.35 -36.02 25.71
CA VAL A 403 -5.17 -37.46 25.46
C VAL A 403 -4.78 -38.18 26.71
N THR A 404 -5.26 -39.40 26.87
CA THR A 404 -4.94 -40.22 28.07
C THR A 404 -4.51 -41.65 27.70
N PHE A 405 -3.75 -42.25 28.58
CA PHE A 405 -3.44 -43.68 28.58
C PHE A 405 -3.17 -44.18 30.00
N GLN A 406 -3.19 -45.52 30.17
CA GLN A 406 -2.98 -46.13 31.47
C GLN A 406 -1.75 -47.00 31.46
N VAL A 407 -1.09 -46.97 32.64
CA VAL A 407 -0.01 -47.90 32.96
C VAL A 407 -0.27 -48.56 34.29
N LYS A 408 0.28 -49.74 34.49
CA LYS A 408 0.23 -50.46 35.75
C LYS A 408 1.62 -50.52 36.35
N VAL A 409 1.81 -50.06 37.58
CA VAL A 409 3.07 -50.23 38.35
C VAL A 409 3.38 -51.71 38.45
N ASN A 410 4.59 -52.14 38.10
CA ASN A 410 4.96 -53.55 38.07
C ASN A 410 4.90 -54.19 39.45
N LYS A 411 4.62 -55.48 39.48
CA LYS A 411 4.60 -56.22 40.75
C LYS A 411 6.02 -56.32 41.31
N GLY A 412 6.15 -56.11 42.62
CA GLY A 412 7.42 -56.20 43.31
C GLY A 412 8.28 -54.95 43.35
N GLU A 413 7.86 -53.90 42.59
CA GLU A 413 8.54 -52.61 42.66
C GLU A 413 8.35 -51.93 44.01
N LYS A 414 9.43 -51.39 44.54
CA LYS A 414 9.50 -50.65 45.79
C LYS A 414 10.75 -49.78 45.80
N ASP A 415 10.68 -48.68 46.50
CA ASP A 415 11.82 -47.78 46.71
C ASP A 415 12.39 -47.24 45.36
N VAL A 416 11.54 -47.17 44.31
CA VAL A 416 11.80 -46.57 43.02
C VAL A 416 10.84 -45.41 42.78
N THR A 417 11.14 -44.55 41.84
CA THR A 417 10.25 -43.46 41.41
C THR A 417 9.86 -43.67 39.96
N VAL A 418 8.57 -43.68 39.66
CA VAL A 418 8.06 -43.63 38.31
C VAL A 418 8.14 -42.18 37.85
N VAL A 419 8.86 -41.93 36.75
CA VAL A 419 9.10 -40.62 36.16
C VAL A 419 8.58 -40.64 34.72
N ASN A 420 7.75 -39.69 34.35
CA ASN A 420 7.21 -39.66 33.00
C ASN A 420 7.12 -38.23 32.43
N THR A 421 7.50 -38.08 31.17
CA THR A 421 7.47 -36.85 30.37
C THR A 421 6.94 -37.19 28.98
N ALA A 422 6.07 -36.40 28.43
CA ALA A 422 5.60 -36.52 27.04
C ALA A 422 6.29 -35.51 26.18
N HIS A 423 6.37 -35.79 24.89
CA HIS A 423 6.87 -34.88 23.86
C HIS A 423 5.73 -34.45 22.95
N VAL A 424 5.67 -33.14 22.57
CA VAL A 424 4.62 -32.55 21.74
C VAL A 424 5.24 -31.71 20.64
N SER A 425 4.80 -31.96 19.40
CA SER A 425 5.21 -31.22 18.23
C SER A 425 3.99 -30.82 17.39
N ASP A 426 3.93 -29.54 16.92
CA ASP A 426 2.84 -28.99 16.07
C ASP A 426 3.37 -28.16 14.90
N GLY A 427 4.68 -28.23 14.63
CA GLY A 427 5.37 -27.42 13.63
C GLY A 427 5.70 -25.98 14.08
N LEU A 428 5.15 -25.51 15.22
CA LEU A 428 5.51 -24.26 15.88
C LEU A 428 6.35 -24.53 17.13
N ILE A 429 5.98 -25.56 17.87
CA ILE A 429 6.76 -26.10 19.00
C ILE A 429 7.24 -27.51 18.70
N ASP A 430 8.35 -27.89 19.34
CA ASP A 430 8.91 -29.20 19.40
C ASP A 430 9.52 -29.31 20.81
N THR A 431 8.71 -29.75 21.80
CA THR A 431 9.05 -29.58 23.22
C THR A 431 8.48 -30.68 24.11
N ASP A 432 9.14 -30.87 25.22
CA ASP A 432 8.65 -31.75 26.27
C ASP A 432 7.65 -31.04 27.19
N THR A 433 6.73 -31.82 27.75
CA THR A 433 5.83 -31.36 28.83
C THR A 433 6.61 -31.23 30.15
N ASN A 434 5.95 -30.74 31.18
CA ASN A 434 6.43 -30.97 32.54
C ASN A 434 6.56 -32.48 32.81
N THR A 435 7.50 -32.84 33.71
CA THR A 435 7.69 -34.20 34.18
C THR A 435 6.80 -34.51 35.38
N THR A 436 6.13 -35.65 35.40
CA THR A 436 5.40 -36.18 36.54
C THR A 436 6.22 -37.24 37.30
N THR A 437 6.04 -37.31 38.60
CA THR A 437 6.82 -38.22 39.48
C THR A 437 5.96 -38.92 40.50
N ASN A 438 6.12 -40.25 40.69
CA ASN A 438 5.41 -41.00 41.70
C ASN A 438 6.35 -41.97 42.41
N PRO A 439 6.72 -41.71 43.66
CA PRO A 439 7.48 -42.68 44.48
C PRO A 439 6.68 -43.96 44.73
N VAL A 440 7.25 -45.11 44.45
CA VAL A 440 6.62 -46.41 44.68
C VAL A 440 6.96 -46.92 46.08
N VAL A 441 5.93 -47.10 46.89
CA VAL A 441 6.09 -47.63 48.24
C VAL A 441 5.55 -49.04 48.36
N PRO A 442 6.06 -49.84 49.30
CA PRO A 442 5.54 -51.19 49.57
C PRO A 442 4.02 -51.16 49.84
N LYS A 443 3.29 -52.08 49.23
CA LYS A 443 1.86 -52.20 49.51
C LYS A 443 1.71 -52.56 51.02
N PRO A 444 0.84 -51.82 51.75
CA PRO A 444 0.58 -52.14 53.14
C PRO A 444 0.24 -53.64 53.28
N ARG A 445 0.97 -54.35 54.06
CA ARG A 445 0.58 -55.73 54.39
C ARG A 445 -0.77 -55.65 55.10
N LYS A 446 -1.80 -56.34 54.56
CA LYS A 446 -2.97 -56.60 55.37
C LYS A 446 -2.49 -57.23 56.69
N SER A 447 -2.72 -56.53 57.77
CA SER A 447 -2.47 -57.09 59.12
C SER A 447 -3.27 -58.40 59.17
N ARG A 448 -2.51 -59.54 59.16
CA ARG A 448 -3.11 -60.79 59.60
C ARG A 448 -3.25 -60.60 61.08
N THR A 449 -4.44 -60.33 61.57
CA THR A 449 -4.75 -60.58 62.96
C THR A 449 -4.40 -62.07 63.26
N PRO A 450 -3.51 -62.35 64.23
CA PRO A 450 -3.24 -63.75 64.60
C PRO A 450 -4.59 -64.33 65.03
N TYR A 451 -4.96 -65.46 64.42
CA TYR A 451 -6.07 -66.28 64.90
C TYR A 451 -5.59 -66.94 66.18
N THR A 452 -5.81 -66.23 67.27
CA THR A 452 -5.71 -66.88 68.61
C THR A 452 -7.08 -67.47 68.93
N GLY A 453 -7.14 -68.82 68.81
CA GLY A 453 -8.34 -69.55 69.15
C GLY A 453 -8.66 -69.42 70.61
N ASP A 454 -9.53 -68.48 70.90
CA ASP A 454 -10.34 -68.45 72.15
C ASP A 454 -11.60 -67.58 71.88
N ASP A 455 -12.53 -68.20 71.13
CA ASP A 455 -13.76 -67.55 70.69
C ASP A 455 -14.84 -67.53 71.78
N ALA A 456 -14.53 -67.91 72.97
CA ALA A 456 -15.61 -68.03 74.00
C ALA A 456 -15.76 -66.79 74.92
N LEU A 457 -14.75 -65.90 74.95
CA LEU A 457 -14.81 -64.77 75.88
C LEU A 457 -14.98 -63.38 75.22
N GLN A 458 -14.79 -63.29 73.94
CA GLN A 458 -14.96 -61.94 73.20
C GLN A 458 -16.38 -61.69 72.72
N ASN A 459 -17.21 -62.73 72.58
CA ASN A 459 -18.62 -62.49 72.20
C ASN A 459 -19.50 -61.91 73.30
N THR A 460 -19.06 -61.92 74.53
CA THR A 460 -19.85 -61.35 75.65
C THR A 460 -19.52 -59.88 75.93
N LEU A 461 -18.37 -59.41 75.43
CA LEU A 461 -18.01 -57.98 75.62
C LEU A 461 -18.45 -57.05 74.45
N MET A 462 -18.70 -57.64 73.30
CA MET A 462 -19.14 -56.84 72.09
C MET A 462 -20.63 -56.48 72.12
N PHE A 463 -21.46 -57.20 72.89
CA PHE A 463 -22.86 -56.88 73.02
C PHE A 463 -23.18 -55.78 74.03
N ALA A 464 -22.20 -55.40 74.88
CA ALA A 464 -22.40 -54.33 75.85
C ALA A 464 -22.04 -52.96 75.41
N ILE A 465 -21.38 -52.78 74.22
CA ILE A 465 -21.00 -51.49 73.67
C ILE A 465 -21.87 -51.09 72.47
N ALA A 466 -22.63 -52.01 71.88
CA ALA A 466 -23.55 -51.73 70.77
C ALA A 466 -24.94 -51.15 71.25
N GLY A 467 -25.16 -51.07 72.55
CA GLY A 467 -26.42 -50.55 73.07
C GLY A 467 -26.46 -49.09 73.52
N GLY A 468 -25.36 -48.37 73.36
CA GLY A 468 -25.23 -47.03 73.96
C GLY A 468 -25.11 -45.81 73.01
N ALA A 469 -25.18 -45.99 71.69
CA ALA A 469 -24.95 -44.89 70.79
C ALA A 469 -26.01 -44.80 69.65
N ALA A 470 -27.26 -44.98 69.99
CA ALA A 470 -28.38 -44.81 69.06
C ALA A 470 -29.42 -43.86 69.62
N VAL A 471 -29.04 -42.65 70.05
CA VAL A 471 -29.97 -41.51 70.19
C VAL A 471 -29.17 -40.24 69.86
N LEU A 472 -29.83 -39.38 69.05
CA LEU A 472 -29.47 -38.01 68.61
C LEU A 472 -28.76 -37.90 67.30
N PHE A 473 -29.56 -37.86 66.22
CA PHE A 473 -29.62 -36.77 65.28
C PHE A 473 -30.78 -36.99 64.27
N ALA A 474 -32.00 -36.77 64.83
CA ALA A 474 -33.12 -36.38 63.95
C ALA A 474 -33.50 -34.95 64.33
N LEU A 475 -33.73 -34.17 63.34
CA LEU A 475 -34.35 -32.83 63.33
C LEU A 475 -33.41 -31.71 62.80
N GLY A 476 -33.80 -31.22 61.64
CA GLY A 476 -33.31 -29.95 61.13
C GLY A 476 -33.44 -29.74 59.64
N THR A 477 -34.52 -30.22 59.02
CA THR A 477 -34.98 -29.63 57.77
C THR A 477 -35.66 -28.32 58.06
N LEU A 478 -35.06 -27.20 57.69
CA LEU A 478 -35.83 -25.94 57.54
C LEU A 478 -35.64 -25.42 56.11
N LYS A 479 -36.74 -25.50 55.37
CA LYS A 479 -37.01 -24.72 54.17
C LYS A 479 -36.91 -23.25 54.49
N LEU A 480 -36.24 -22.45 53.67
CA LEU A 480 -36.65 -21.08 53.47
C LEU A 480 -36.89 -20.78 52.00
N HIS A 481 -38.13 -20.38 51.77
CA HIS A 481 -38.68 -19.90 50.53
C HIS A 481 -38.21 -18.46 50.23
N ALA A 482 -38.12 -18.20 48.99
CA ALA A 482 -38.30 -16.98 48.22
C ALA A 482 -38.73 -15.68 48.91
N ALA A 483 -38.14 -14.59 48.49
CA ALA A 483 -38.87 -13.41 48.02
C ALA A 483 -37.99 -12.53 47.15
N LYS A 484 -38.53 -12.26 45.99
CA LYS A 484 -38.44 -11.15 45.08
C LYS A 484 -38.22 -9.80 45.76
N ASN A 485 -37.31 -9.00 45.26
CA ASN A 485 -37.64 -7.76 44.56
C ASN A 485 -36.45 -7.39 43.67
#